data_65d859127d4648d17f9b6ea9de8b6133
#
_entry.id   65d859127d4648d17f9b6ea9de8b6133
#
_cell.length_a   1.000
_cell.length_b   1.000
_cell.length_c   1.000
_cell.angle_alpha   90.00
_cell.angle_beta   90.00
_cell.angle_gamma   90.00
#
_symmetry.space_group_name_H-M   'P 1'
#
loop_
_entity.id
_entity.type
_entity.pdbx_description
1 polymer ?
#
loop_
_entity_poly.entity_id
_entity_poly.type
_entity_poly.pdbx_seq_one_letter_code
_entity_poly.pdbx_strand_id
1 'polypeptide(L)'
;MSLFGALYSGVSGLQSQSSAMGAIADNVTNVNTVGYKGTLVNFKTLVTAQVSLTQYSPGGVQSAPRQGIDIQGLLQATTSSTDVGISGQGFFVSNAAAKPSQGDLFTYTRAGSFQVDKSGFLQNTSGAYMQGWPLNSYAGAQGASTVTVGGNIFQKSYIDSQGNTVLINDNVIDSRNLRPLNLQTIGGTASPTTTMSIGANLPAGALTGAQQGINAQIFDSLGNAHNITYQMTNIASNTWNLAVVPPAGAAVVTQKTQKGEVSFATGRIDMNDQNTGPLSGTISVTAAAGQTIDITLDPTNAGDSVAPFGAGAWNVDTNGRTTAQILDQVAKVLDGSLSDTNVFGTPPTPPGSWARHIAGENGISFDQADSANTMTFTASVTDANNKQLISQNDPAGYTIPALDPKYGWYDLNGVTAGTTVSQMNTAAIKFSGVGTPAEFFGRDGAAAPDPKSALEIVWTNGAADMQSGSQTSPSVLVNFGNYNTPDGLTQLSGSFQLNYIQQNGAKFGNFAGVSIDKGGIVSALFDNGVTRPVFMIPLATFTNANGLSSLSGNTWIATDFSGNPTLRQAGDAGAGQINAASLENSTVDLGTEFTRMITTQRAYSSAAKVITTADDMLSELLNIKR
;
A
#
# COMPACT_ATOMS: atom_id res chain seq x y z
N MET A 1 39.88 -63.24 -25.62
CA MET A 1 39.04 -61.98 -25.74
C MET A 1 38.34 -62.04 -27.09
N SER A 2 37.06 -61.79 -27.14
CA SER A 2 36.38 -61.65 -28.43
C SER A 2 36.83 -60.32 -29.07
N LEU A 3 37.45 -60.37 -30.24
CA LEU A 3 37.92 -59.23 -30.99
C LEU A 3 36.74 -58.25 -31.27
N PHE A 4 35.56 -58.80 -31.52
CA PHE A 4 34.34 -58.06 -31.68
C PHE A 4 33.92 -57.30 -30.39
N GLY A 5 34.21 -57.83 -29.21
CA GLY A 5 33.96 -57.13 -27.95
C GLY A 5 34.88 -55.92 -27.77
N ALA A 6 36.16 -56.01 -28.26
CA ALA A 6 37.07 -54.88 -28.25
C ALA A 6 36.61 -53.77 -29.21
N LEU A 7 36.15 -54.16 -30.43
CA LEU A 7 35.56 -53.22 -31.39
C LEU A 7 34.33 -52.56 -30.85
N TYR A 8 33.41 -53.30 -30.26
CA TYR A 8 32.18 -52.74 -29.63
C TYR A 8 32.50 -51.75 -28.52
N SER A 9 33.45 -52.10 -27.63
CA SER A 9 33.90 -51.20 -26.57
C SER A 9 34.56 -49.93 -27.14
N GLY A 10 35.37 -50.05 -28.22
CA GLY A 10 35.96 -48.92 -28.92
C GLY A 10 34.90 -47.99 -29.52
N VAL A 11 33.91 -48.55 -30.23
CA VAL A 11 32.81 -47.78 -30.85
C VAL A 11 31.96 -47.09 -29.78
N SER A 12 31.58 -47.80 -28.71
CA SER A 12 30.81 -47.19 -27.61
C SER A 12 31.60 -46.07 -26.93
N GLY A 13 32.93 -46.24 -26.81
CA GLY A 13 33.83 -45.20 -26.30
C GLY A 13 33.84 -43.96 -27.19
N LEU A 14 34.01 -44.15 -28.52
CA LEU A 14 33.97 -43.04 -29.48
C LEU A 14 32.65 -42.28 -29.43
N GLN A 15 31.53 -42.98 -29.44
CA GLN A 15 30.20 -42.36 -29.38
C GLN A 15 30.00 -41.58 -28.06
N SER A 16 30.43 -42.14 -26.94
CA SER A 16 30.33 -41.47 -25.66
C SER A 16 31.22 -40.24 -25.54
N GLN A 17 32.47 -40.31 -26.07
CA GLN A 17 33.36 -39.15 -26.08
C GLN A 17 32.92 -38.08 -27.10
N SER A 18 32.29 -38.46 -28.21
CA SER A 18 31.67 -37.52 -29.14
C SER A 18 30.53 -36.75 -28.51
N SER A 19 29.66 -37.43 -27.74
CA SER A 19 28.60 -36.80 -26.96
C SER A 19 29.16 -35.83 -25.92
N ALA A 20 30.24 -36.22 -25.22
CA ALA A 20 30.90 -35.32 -24.27
C ALA A 20 31.52 -34.10 -24.96
N MET A 21 32.12 -34.25 -26.13
CA MET A 21 32.66 -33.16 -26.92
C MET A 21 31.57 -32.18 -27.36
N GLY A 22 30.40 -32.69 -27.76
CA GLY A 22 29.24 -31.86 -28.11
C GLY A 22 28.76 -31.02 -26.90
N ALA A 23 28.62 -31.63 -25.72
CA ALA A 23 28.24 -30.90 -24.52
C ALA A 23 29.27 -29.84 -24.10
N ILE A 24 30.57 -30.11 -24.23
CA ILE A 24 31.62 -29.12 -23.97
C ILE A 24 31.53 -27.96 -24.97
N ALA A 25 31.29 -28.24 -26.24
CA ALA A 25 31.13 -27.20 -27.26
C ALA A 25 29.93 -26.32 -26.97
N ASP A 26 28.78 -26.89 -26.56
CA ASP A 26 27.60 -26.15 -26.16
C ASP A 26 27.87 -25.28 -24.91
N ASN A 27 28.60 -25.81 -23.92
CA ASN A 27 29.00 -25.04 -22.74
C ASN A 27 29.88 -23.85 -23.14
N VAL A 28 30.91 -24.05 -23.96
CA VAL A 28 31.82 -22.98 -24.38
C VAL A 28 31.09 -21.89 -25.16
N THR A 29 30.18 -22.25 -26.07
CA THR A 29 29.41 -21.26 -26.85
C THR A 29 28.45 -20.47 -26.01
N ASN A 30 27.97 -21.00 -24.88
CA ASN A 30 27.01 -20.36 -23.98
C ASN A 30 27.64 -19.77 -22.71
N VAL A 31 28.95 -19.57 -22.67
CA VAL A 31 29.66 -19.01 -21.50
C VAL A 31 29.17 -17.60 -21.12
N ASN A 32 28.77 -16.78 -22.09
CA ASN A 32 28.25 -15.43 -21.90
C ASN A 32 26.71 -15.37 -21.89
N THR A 33 26.04 -16.51 -21.95
CA THR A 33 24.57 -16.52 -21.97
C THR A 33 24.01 -16.44 -20.54
N VAL A 34 23.19 -15.42 -20.28
CA VAL A 34 22.60 -15.17 -18.96
C VAL A 34 21.75 -16.36 -18.50
N GLY A 35 22.02 -16.82 -17.29
CA GLY A 35 21.27 -17.93 -16.67
C GLY A 35 21.51 -19.30 -17.29
N TYR A 36 22.51 -19.44 -18.19
CA TYR A 36 22.83 -20.74 -18.78
C TYR A 36 23.35 -21.71 -17.72
N LYS A 37 22.89 -22.95 -17.80
CA LYS A 37 23.32 -24.07 -16.94
C LYS A 37 24.15 -25.07 -17.74
N GLY A 38 25.39 -25.24 -17.33
CA GLY A 38 26.31 -26.12 -18.00
C GLY A 38 25.86 -27.59 -17.99
N THR A 39 26.11 -28.30 -19.10
CA THR A 39 25.82 -29.71 -19.21
C THR A 39 27.08 -30.51 -18.96
N LEU A 40 27.04 -31.42 -18.00
CA LEU A 40 28.09 -32.38 -17.69
C LEU A 40 27.71 -33.76 -18.24
N VAL A 41 28.62 -34.42 -18.94
CA VAL A 41 28.39 -35.78 -19.40
C VAL A 41 29.03 -36.76 -18.43
N ASN A 42 28.21 -37.55 -17.77
CA ASN A 42 28.65 -38.69 -16.97
C ASN A 42 28.72 -39.93 -17.84
N PHE A 43 29.61 -40.86 -17.46
CA PHE A 43 29.76 -42.12 -18.16
C PHE A 43 29.30 -43.26 -17.26
N LYS A 44 28.49 -44.16 -17.80
CA LYS A 44 28.08 -45.39 -17.11
C LYS A 44 28.64 -46.60 -17.89
N THR A 45 29.15 -47.56 -17.15
CA THR A 45 29.59 -48.81 -17.70
C THR A 45 28.41 -49.67 -18.15
N LEU A 46 28.50 -50.25 -19.33
CA LEU A 46 27.57 -51.30 -19.76
C LEU A 46 28.12 -52.66 -19.30
N VAL A 47 27.32 -53.41 -18.56
CA VAL A 47 27.70 -54.73 -18.09
C VAL A 47 27.12 -55.78 -19.01
N THR A 48 27.98 -56.65 -19.52
CA THR A 48 27.56 -57.84 -20.27
C THR A 48 27.48 -59.03 -19.34
N ALA A 49 26.56 -59.96 -19.61
CA ALA A 49 26.48 -61.21 -18.86
C ALA A 49 27.77 -62.00 -19.02
N GLN A 50 28.46 -62.31 -17.91
CA GLN A 50 29.65 -63.11 -17.91
C GLN A 50 29.24 -64.59 -18.04
N VAL A 51 29.48 -65.17 -19.19
CA VAL A 51 29.09 -66.56 -19.49
C VAL A 51 30.10 -67.58 -18.96
N SER A 52 31.34 -67.16 -18.63
CA SER A 52 32.40 -67.98 -18.10
C SER A 52 33.30 -67.24 -17.13
N LEU A 53 33.72 -67.85 -16.03
CA LEU A 53 34.65 -67.30 -15.05
C LEU A 53 36.07 -67.10 -15.57
N THR A 54 36.40 -67.71 -16.73
CA THR A 54 37.74 -67.70 -17.34
C THR A 54 37.85 -66.72 -18.52
N GLN A 55 36.72 -66.14 -18.97
CA GLN A 55 36.71 -65.20 -20.13
C GLN A 55 36.13 -63.84 -19.73
N TYR A 56 36.93 -62.79 -19.91
CA TYR A 56 36.49 -61.42 -19.78
C TYR A 56 35.64 -61.03 -20.96
N SER A 57 34.41 -60.52 -20.72
CA SER A 57 33.50 -60.00 -21.72
C SER A 57 33.44 -58.46 -21.59
N PRO A 58 34.00 -57.70 -22.55
CA PRO A 58 33.96 -56.22 -22.50
C PRO A 58 32.53 -55.71 -22.70
N GLY A 59 32.08 -54.78 -21.85
CA GLY A 59 30.72 -54.26 -21.87
C GLY A 59 30.58 -52.94 -22.65
N GLY A 60 31.59 -52.10 -22.60
CA GLY A 60 31.53 -50.76 -23.21
C GLY A 60 31.08 -49.67 -22.24
N VAL A 61 30.83 -48.49 -22.76
CA VAL A 61 30.44 -47.28 -22.00
C VAL A 61 29.29 -46.57 -22.69
N GLN A 62 28.42 -45.94 -21.90
CA GLN A 62 27.35 -45.09 -22.41
C GLN A 62 27.44 -43.70 -21.76
N SER A 63 27.29 -42.64 -22.57
CA SER A 63 27.16 -41.28 -22.07
C SER A 63 25.79 -41.03 -21.45
N ALA A 64 25.77 -40.27 -20.37
CA ALA A 64 24.58 -39.81 -19.66
C ALA A 64 24.73 -38.31 -19.40
N PRO A 65 24.33 -37.45 -20.34
CA PRO A 65 24.40 -35.99 -20.15
C PRO A 65 23.44 -35.58 -19.06
N ARG A 66 23.89 -34.65 -18.20
CA ARG A 66 23.11 -34.06 -17.09
C ARG A 66 23.38 -32.57 -17.04
N GLN A 67 22.34 -31.78 -17.10
CA GLN A 67 22.44 -30.35 -16.91
C GLN A 67 22.44 -30.01 -15.41
N GLY A 68 23.34 -29.14 -14.97
CA GLY A 68 23.44 -28.69 -13.56
C GLY A 68 22.48 -27.53 -13.27
N ILE A 69 21.17 -27.78 -13.33
CA ILE A 69 20.14 -26.76 -13.18
C ILE A 69 20.10 -26.21 -11.75
N ASP A 70 20.45 -27.04 -10.75
CA ASP A 70 20.52 -26.70 -9.33
C ASP A 70 21.75 -25.83 -8.98
N ILE A 71 22.74 -25.77 -9.86
CA ILE A 71 23.97 -25.00 -9.61
C ILE A 71 23.70 -23.51 -9.90
N GLN A 72 24.00 -22.66 -8.91
CA GLN A 72 23.90 -21.21 -9.06
C GLN A 72 25.16 -20.64 -9.73
N GLY A 73 24.96 -19.76 -10.73
CA GLY A 73 26.02 -18.94 -11.34
C GLY A 73 26.35 -17.69 -10.50
N LEU A 74 27.43 -17.02 -10.85
CA LEU A 74 27.78 -15.75 -10.22
C LEU A 74 26.77 -14.66 -10.58
N LEU A 75 26.36 -13.87 -9.57
CA LEU A 75 25.54 -12.69 -9.80
C LEU A 75 26.42 -11.50 -10.17
N GLN A 76 26.11 -10.87 -11.29
CA GLN A 76 26.78 -9.68 -11.80
C GLN A 76 25.81 -8.48 -11.75
N ALA A 77 26.25 -7.37 -11.17
CA ALA A 77 25.46 -6.15 -11.13
C ALA A 77 25.31 -5.54 -12.54
N THR A 78 24.12 -4.97 -12.80
CA THR A 78 23.77 -4.26 -14.03
C THR A 78 23.23 -2.87 -13.72
N THR A 79 23.00 -2.04 -14.72
CA THR A 79 22.41 -0.70 -14.59
C THR A 79 20.90 -0.69 -14.80
N SER A 80 20.30 -1.80 -15.25
CA SER A 80 18.85 -1.87 -15.50
C SER A 80 18.11 -2.25 -14.23
N SER A 81 17.11 -1.49 -13.86
CA SER A 81 16.24 -1.77 -12.69
C SER A 81 15.30 -2.95 -12.89
N THR A 82 15.12 -3.40 -14.14
CA THR A 82 14.27 -4.56 -14.49
C THR A 82 15.05 -5.85 -14.60
N ASP A 83 16.39 -5.79 -14.55
CA ASP A 83 17.23 -6.97 -14.45
C ASP A 83 17.14 -7.54 -13.03
N VAL A 84 16.94 -8.84 -12.92
CA VAL A 84 16.78 -9.53 -11.65
C VAL A 84 17.56 -10.84 -11.62
N GLY A 85 18.26 -11.09 -10.52
CA GLY A 85 18.97 -12.35 -10.29
C GLY A 85 18.42 -13.06 -9.05
N ILE A 86 18.49 -14.39 -9.00
CA ILE A 86 18.11 -15.18 -7.83
C ILE A 86 19.37 -15.59 -7.08
N SER A 87 19.44 -15.26 -5.80
CA SER A 87 20.46 -15.78 -4.89
C SER A 87 19.86 -16.90 -4.05
N GLY A 88 20.28 -18.14 -4.26
CA GLY A 88 19.71 -19.33 -3.64
C GLY A 88 18.85 -20.14 -4.58
N GLN A 89 17.92 -20.94 -4.02
CA GLN A 89 17.07 -21.85 -4.79
C GLN A 89 15.83 -21.14 -5.35
N GLY A 90 15.36 -21.61 -6.52
CA GLY A 90 14.12 -21.12 -7.13
C GLY A 90 14.32 -20.67 -8.57
N PHE A 91 13.22 -20.42 -9.25
CA PHE A 91 13.15 -19.99 -10.65
C PHE A 91 12.08 -18.91 -10.78
N PHE A 92 12.29 -17.96 -11.67
CA PHE A 92 11.22 -17.07 -12.11
C PHE A 92 10.18 -17.85 -12.90
N VAL A 93 8.92 -17.51 -12.70
CA VAL A 93 7.81 -18.08 -13.48
C VAL A 93 7.55 -17.18 -14.68
N SER A 94 7.47 -17.76 -15.84
CA SER A 94 7.21 -17.06 -17.09
C SER A 94 6.20 -17.82 -17.97
N ASN A 95 5.64 -17.12 -18.95
CA ASN A 95 4.74 -17.69 -19.94
C ASN A 95 5.07 -17.11 -21.32
N ALA A 96 4.92 -17.89 -22.37
CA ALA A 96 5.15 -17.43 -23.74
C ALA A 96 4.09 -16.41 -24.22
N ALA A 97 2.89 -16.41 -23.61
CA ALA A 97 1.81 -15.48 -23.94
C ALA A 97 1.81 -14.28 -22.99
N ALA A 98 1.66 -13.07 -23.54
CA ALA A 98 1.47 -11.85 -22.75
C ALA A 98 0.15 -11.86 -21.94
N LYS A 99 -0.85 -12.63 -22.38
CA LYS A 99 -2.12 -12.85 -21.68
C LYS A 99 -2.40 -14.35 -21.66
N PRO A 100 -1.89 -15.09 -20.67
CA PRO A 100 -2.07 -16.52 -20.59
C PRO A 100 -3.56 -16.91 -20.51
N SER A 101 -3.91 -17.94 -21.26
CA SER A 101 -5.23 -18.59 -21.22
C SER A 101 -5.19 -19.80 -20.28
N GLN A 102 -6.35 -20.33 -19.95
CA GLN A 102 -6.44 -21.56 -19.17
C GLN A 102 -5.89 -22.73 -19.99
N GLY A 103 -4.87 -23.41 -19.45
CA GLY A 103 -4.17 -24.51 -20.12
C GLY A 103 -2.83 -24.15 -20.76
N ASP A 104 -2.46 -22.87 -20.80
CA ASP A 104 -1.12 -22.46 -21.25
C ASP A 104 -0.06 -22.96 -20.26
N LEU A 105 1.07 -23.42 -20.82
CA LEU A 105 2.18 -23.94 -20.04
C LEU A 105 3.00 -22.81 -19.42
N PHE A 106 3.22 -22.88 -18.12
CA PHE A 106 4.17 -22.03 -17.43
C PHE A 106 5.58 -22.59 -17.58
N THR A 107 6.51 -21.70 -17.83
CA THR A 107 7.94 -22.02 -17.96
C THR A 107 8.70 -21.39 -16.80
N TYR A 108 9.85 -21.96 -16.50
CA TYR A 108 10.70 -21.57 -15.39
C TYR A 108 12.05 -21.12 -15.91
N THR A 109 12.61 -20.05 -15.40
CA THR A 109 13.88 -19.51 -15.89
C THR A 109 14.71 -18.90 -14.77
N ARG A 110 16.03 -18.94 -14.96
CA ARG A 110 17.00 -18.16 -14.19
C ARG A 110 17.52 -16.94 -14.97
N ALA A 111 17.18 -16.84 -16.25
CA ALA A 111 17.53 -15.68 -17.07
C ALA A 111 16.64 -14.51 -16.69
N GLY A 112 17.18 -13.58 -15.91
CA GLY A 112 16.46 -12.44 -15.34
C GLY A 112 16.64 -11.13 -16.09
N SER A 113 17.14 -11.16 -17.34
CA SER A 113 17.18 -9.97 -18.18
C SER A 113 15.80 -9.69 -18.78
N PHE A 114 15.03 -8.82 -18.10
CA PHE A 114 13.69 -8.43 -18.52
C PHE A 114 13.68 -6.99 -19.03
N GLN A 115 12.95 -6.78 -20.10
CA GLN A 115 12.70 -5.46 -20.68
C GLN A 115 11.22 -5.23 -20.81
N VAL A 116 10.82 -3.96 -20.75
CA VAL A 116 9.42 -3.55 -20.95
C VAL A 116 9.13 -3.54 -22.44
N ASP A 117 8.16 -4.33 -22.89
CA ASP A 117 7.71 -4.34 -24.28
C ASP A 117 6.82 -3.10 -24.59
N LYS A 118 6.46 -2.93 -25.87
CA LYS A 118 5.58 -1.82 -26.31
C LYS A 118 4.20 -1.79 -25.67
N SER A 119 3.77 -2.88 -25.04
CA SER A 119 2.48 -3.04 -24.37
C SER A 119 2.61 -2.96 -22.84
N GLY A 120 3.82 -2.67 -22.34
CA GLY A 120 4.11 -2.49 -20.92
C GLY A 120 4.42 -3.78 -20.16
N PHE A 121 4.50 -4.94 -20.83
CA PHE A 121 4.80 -6.21 -20.18
C PHE A 121 6.30 -6.41 -20.01
N LEU A 122 6.70 -7.03 -18.89
CA LEU A 122 8.09 -7.48 -18.69
C LEU A 122 8.36 -8.76 -19.45
N GLN A 123 9.17 -8.66 -20.51
CA GLN A 123 9.54 -9.75 -21.40
C GLN A 123 11.05 -10.01 -21.32
N ASN A 124 11.45 -11.27 -21.27
CA ASN A 124 12.86 -11.64 -21.32
C ASN A 124 13.35 -11.78 -22.78
N THR A 125 14.66 -12.01 -22.94
CA THR A 125 15.30 -12.17 -24.24
C THR A 125 14.82 -13.38 -25.05
N SER A 126 14.19 -14.38 -24.41
CA SER A 126 13.57 -15.52 -25.08
C SER A 126 12.12 -15.28 -25.52
N GLY A 127 11.58 -14.10 -25.27
CA GLY A 127 10.19 -13.75 -25.60
C GLY A 127 9.17 -14.16 -24.54
N ALA A 128 9.59 -14.71 -23.41
CA ALA A 128 8.68 -15.10 -22.33
C ALA A 128 8.40 -13.93 -21.38
N TYR A 129 7.15 -13.85 -20.91
CA TYR A 129 6.64 -12.79 -20.04
C TYR A 129 6.68 -13.21 -18.57
N MET A 130 7.26 -12.37 -17.73
CA MET A 130 7.33 -12.59 -16.29
C MET A 130 5.94 -12.64 -15.68
N GLN A 131 5.71 -13.64 -14.82
CA GLN A 131 4.46 -13.82 -14.09
C GLN A 131 4.64 -13.47 -12.63
N GLY A 132 3.61 -12.91 -12.02
CA GLY A 132 3.60 -12.55 -10.60
C GLY A 132 2.21 -12.40 -10.02
N TRP A 133 2.16 -12.05 -8.75
CA TRP A 133 0.93 -11.79 -8.03
C TRP A 133 0.67 -10.28 -7.97
N PRO A 134 -0.42 -9.78 -8.56
CA PRO A 134 -0.84 -8.39 -8.37
C PRO A 134 -1.12 -8.08 -6.90
N LEU A 135 -0.72 -6.89 -6.45
CA LEU A 135 -0.92 -6.39 -5.10
C LEU A 135 -1.87 -5.20 -5.12
N ASN A 136 -2.89 -5.24 -4.28
CA ASN A 136 -3.80 -4.14 -4.02
C ASN A 136 -3.85 -3.85 -2.52
N SER A 137 -4.28 -2.64 -2.15
CA SER A 137 -4.50 -2.30 -0.74
C SER A 137 -5.49 -3.28 -0.11
N TYR A 138 -5.22 -3.68 1.13
CA TYR A 138 -6.08 -4.62 1.85
C TYR A 138 -7.43 -3.98 2.18
N ALA A 139 -8.50 -4.57 1.68
CA ALA A 139 -9.88 -4.09 1.88
C ALA A 139 -10.68 -4.92 2.92
N GLY A 140 -10.00 -5.67 3.79
CA GLY A 140 -10.66 -6.45 4.84
C GLY A 140 -11.28 -7.78 4.36
N ALA A 141 -10.96 -8.24 3.14
CA ALA A 141 -11.53 -9.48 2.60
C ALA A 141 -11.03 -10.70 3.36
N GLN A 142 -11.95 -11.51 3.91
CA GLN A 142 -11.62 -12.76 4.59
C GLN A 142 -11.02 -13.77 3.59
N GLY A 143 -9.95 -14.46 4.01
CA GLY A 143 -9.28 -15.46 3.18
C GLY A 143 -8.32 -14.88 2.13
N ALA A 144 -8.09 -13.56 2.10
CA ALA A 144 -7.11 -12.95 1.22
C ALA A 144 -5.68 -13.33 1.66
N SER A 145 -4.85 -13.76 0.71
CA SER A 145 -3.40 -13.87 0.92
C SER A 145 -2.81 -12.47 0.96
N THR A 146 -2.12 -12.12 2.04
CA THR A 146 -1.62 -10.75 2.29
C THR A 146 -0.10 -10.71 2.41
N VAL A 147 0.46 -9.52 2.19
CA VAL A 147 1.86 -9.20 2.42
C VAL A 147 1.95 -7.82 3.08
N THR A 148 2.89 -7.66 4.02
CA THR A 148 3.12 -6.36 4.68
C THR A 148 4.35 -5.69 4.08
N VAL A 149 4.19 -4.45 3.62
CA VAL A 149 5.26 -3.64 3.03
C VAL A 149 5.27 -2.27 3.68
N GLY A 150 6.39 -1.90 4.32
CA GLY A 150 6.50 -0.60 4.98
C GLY A 150 5.43 -0.33 6.05
N GLY A 151 4.95 -1.37 6.73
CA GLY A 151 3.88 -1.27 7.74
C GLY A 151 2.44 -1.31 7.18
N ASN A 152 2.27 -1.21 5.87
CA ASN A 152 0.96 -1.32 5.21
C ASN A 152 0.69 -2.75 4.73
N ILE A 153 -0.55 -3.18 4.86
CA ILE A 153 -0.99 -4.52 4.43
C ILE A 153 -1.54 -4.43 3.02
N PHE A 154 -1.03 -5.29 2.13
CA PHE A 154 -1.49 -5.47 0.76
C PHE A 154 -2.07 -6.87 0.60
N GLN A 155 -3.12 -6.99 -0.19
CA GLN A 155 -3.71 -8.29 -0.55
C GLN A 155 -3.29 -8.70 -1.96
N LYS A 156 -3.06 -9.98 -2.16
CA LYS A 156 -2.84 -10.56 -3.49
C LYS A 156 -4.18 -10.68 -4.20
N SER A 157 -4.46 -9.76 -5.09
CA SER A 157 -5.74 -9.67 -5.80
C SER A 157 -5.61 -8.85 -7.08
N TYR A 158 -6.59 -8.97 -7.96
CA TYR A 158 -6.73 -8.10 -9.13
C TYR A 158 -8.21 -7.80 -9.39
N ILE A 159 -8.48 -6.78 -10.18
CA ILE A 159 -9.82 -6.44 -10.63
C ILE A 159 -10.04 -7.08 -12.00
N ASP A 160 -11.11 -7.85 -12.14
CA ASP A 160 -11.47 -8.48 -13.41
C ASP A 160 -12.13 -7.48 -14.39
N SER A 161 -12.46 -7.93 -15.60
CA SER A 161 -13.10 -7.08 -16.63
C SER A 161 -14.52 -6.64 -16.26
N GLN A 162 -15.11 -7.22 -15.23
CA GLN A 162 -16.45 -6.88 -14.72
C GLN A 162 -16.39 -5.97 -13.49
N GLY A 163 -15.19 -5.60 -13.04
CA GLY A 163 -14.98 -4.75 -11.87
C GLY A 163 -14.97 -5.50 -10.54
N ASN A 164 -15.00 -6.84 -10.54
CA ASN A 164 -14.96 -7.62 -9.30
C ASN A 164 -13.53 -7.84 -8.82
N THR A 165 -13.33 -7.78 -7.50
CA THR A 165 -12.05 -8.14 -6.89
C THR A 165 -11.91 -9.66 -6.84
N VAL A 166 -10.92 -10.19 -7.54
CA VAL A 166 -10.55 -11.61 -7.54
C VAL A 166 -9.37 -11.83 -6.61
N LEU A 167 -9.57 -12.63 -5.58
CA LEU A 167 -8.51 -13.01 -4.65
C LEU A 167 -7.63 -14.11 -5.27
N ILE A 168 -6.33 -13.99 -5.06
CA ILE A 168 -5.34 -14.94 -5.57
C ILE A 168 -5.09 -16.04 -4.55
N ASN A 169 -5.09 -17.29 -5.01
CA ASN A 169 -4.56 -18.42 -4.29
C ASN A 169 -3.11 -18.65 -4.72
N ASP A 170 -2.16 -18.31 -3.86
CA ASP A 170 -0.72 -18.38 -4.11
C ASP A 170 -0.16 -19.82 -4.20
N ASN A 171 -0.96 -20.83 -3.82
CA ASN A 171 -0.59 -22.24 -3.96
C ASN A 171 -0.98 -22.85 -5.32
N VAL A 172 -1.67 -22.10 -6.19
CA VAL A 172 -2.17 -22.61 -7.49
C VAL A 172 -1.48 -21.89 -8.63
N ILE A 173 -0.93 -22.68 -9.55
CA ILE A 173 -0.24 -22.19 -10.76
C ILE A 173 -1.20 -22.28 -11.94
N ASP A 174 -1.92 -21.21 -12.19
CA ASP A 174 -2.79 -21.06 -13.34
C ASP A 174 -2.88 -19.59 -13.78
N SER A 175 -3.54 -19.33 -14.89
CA SER A 175 -3.71 -17.98 -15.44
C SER A 175 -4.64 -17.08 -14.63
N ARG A 176 -5.36 -17.60 -13.62
CA ARG A 176 -6.17 -16.81 -12.70
C ARG A 176 -5.35 -16.31 -11.51
N ASN A 177 -4.41 -17.14 -11.04
CA ASN A 177 -3.62 -16.83 -9.85
C ASN A 177 -2.27 -16.16 -10.20
N LEU A 178 -1.69 -16.44 -11.36
CA LEU A 178 -0.50 -15.78 -11.86
C LEU A 178 -0.84 -14.86 -13.04
N ARG A 179 -0.43 -13.61 -12.93
CA ARG A 179 -0.69 -12.58 -13.94
C ARG A 179 0.63 -12.05 -14.49
N PRO A 180 0.69 -11.74 -15.78
CA PRO A 180 1.88 -11.09 -16.34
C PRO A 180 2.06 -9.70 -15.74
N LEU A 181 3.30 -9.34 -15.46
CA LEU A 181 3.63 -8.03 -14.94
C LEU A 181 3.48 -7.00 -16.06
N ASN A 182 2.45 -6.15 -15.96
CA ASN A 182 2.20 -5.06 -16.89
C ASN A 182 2.38 -3.70 -16.20
N LEU A 183 3.37 -2.94 -16.64
CA LEU A 183 3.69 -1.63 -16.08
C LEU A 183 2.88 -0.49 -16.72
N GLN A 184 2.33 -0.69 -17.91
CA GLN A 184 1.53 0.33 -18.60
C GLN A 184 0.16 0.57 -17.94
N THR A 185 -0.36 -0.41 -17.20
CA THR A 185 -1.62 -0.27 -16.46
C THR A 185 -1.46 0.51 -15.16
N ILE A 186 -0.23 0.88 -14.78
CA ILE A 186 0.05 1.66 -13.60
C ILE A 186 -0.25 3.13 -13.91
N GLY A 187 -1.42 3.58 -13.50
CA GLY A 187 -1.81 5.00 -13.57
C GLY A 187 -1.00 5.86 -12.61
N GLY A 188 -1.05 7.16 -12.80
CA GLY A 188 -0.52 8.12 -11.83
C GLY A 188 -1.16 7.93 -10.45
N THR A 189 -0.49 8.41 -9.42
CA THR A 189 -0.98 8.28 -8.04
C THR A 189 -0.81 9.57 -7.27
N ALA A 190 -1.76 9.82 -6.37
CA ALA A 190 -1.67 10.82 -5.33
C ALA A 190 -1.66 10.11 -3.98
N SER A 191 -1.15 10.74 -2.96
CA SER A 191 -1.18 10.23 -1.60
C SER A 191 -1.77 11.28 -0.69
N PRO A 192 -2.95 11.02 -0.07
CA PRO A 192 -3.49 11.94 0.93
C PRO A 192 -2.54 12.00 2.12
N THR A 193 -2.50 13.17 2.76
CA THR A 193 -1.74 13.32 4.01
C THR A 193 -2.41 12.51 5.10
N THR A 194 -1.68 11.62 5.73
CA THR A 194 -2.17 10.80 6.86
C THR A 194 -1.43 11.06 8.15
N THR A 195 -0.24 11.63 8.07
CA THR A 195 0.56 12.02 9.23
C THR A 195 1.19 13.39 9.02
N MET A 196 1.22 14.17 10.09
CA MET A 196 1.88 15.47 10.12
C MET A 196 2.55 15.68 11.47
N SER A 197 3.76 16.24 11.48
CA SER A 197 4.49 16.61 12.69
C SER A 197 4.87 18.08 12.61
N ILE A 198 4.64 18.80 13.69
CA ILE A 198 4.86 20.26 13.80
C ILE A 198 5.74 20.54 14.99
N GLY A 199 6.83 21.26 14.76
CA GLY A 199 7.68 21.81 15.80
C GLY A 199 7.81 23.32 15.67
N ALA A 200 7.50 24.04 16.74
CA ALA A 200 7.61 25.50 16.77
C ALA A 200 7.87 26.00 18.19
N ASN A 201 8.54 27.14 18.32
CA ASN A 201 8.68 27.87 19.57
C ASN A 201 7.60 28.95 19.68
N LEU A 202 6.81 28.90 20.73
CA LEU A 202 5.84 29.94 21.09
C LEU A 202 6.49 30.91 22.10
N PRO A 203 6.29 32.25 21.97
CA PRO A 203 6.97 33.21 22.84
C PRO A 203 6.50 33.10 24.30
N ALA A 204 7.40 32.85 25.24
CA ALA A 204 7.08 32.78 26.66
C ALA A 204 6.56 34.13 27.25
N GLY A 205 7.01 35.25 26.66
CA GLY A 205 6.57 36.59 27.05
C GLY A 205 5.32 37.10 26.32
N ALA A 206 4.57 36.24 25.63
CA ALA A 206 3.39 36.64 24.89
C ALA A 206 2.28 37.12 25.86
N LEU A 207 1.64 38.22 25.51
CA LEU A 207 0.47 38.71 26.25
C LEU A 207 -0.75 37.83 25.97
N THR A 208 -1.67 37.75 26.94
CA THR A 208 -2.97 37.08 26.72
C THR A 208 -3.69 37.71 25.52
N GLY A 209 -4.18 36.87 24.61
CA GLY A 209 -4.76 37.28 23.34
C GLY A 209 -3.75 37.33 22.17
N ALA A 210 -2.46 37.20 22.41
CA ALA A 210 -1.48 37.13 21.33
C ALA A 210 -1.68 35.88 20.47
N GLN A 211 -1.62 36.06 19.16
CA GLN A 211 -1.87 34.99 18.18
C GLN A 211 -0.61 34.68 17.37
N GLN A 212 -0.42 33.39 17.08
CA GLN A 212 0.66 32.89 16.21
C GLN A 212 0.07 31.88 15.23
N GLY A 213 0.35 32.04 13.95
CA GLY A 213 -0.15 31.16 12.88
C GLY A 213 0.93 30.20 12.40
N ILE A 214 0.59 28.93 12.31
CA ILE A 214 1.43 27.88 11.70
C ILE A 214 0.72 27.39 10.45
N ASN A 215 1.27 27.67 9.27
CA ASN A 215 0.70 27.25 8.00
C ASN A 215 1.33 25.93 7.58
N ALA A 216 0.52 24.88 7.42
CA ALA A 216 0.95 23.56 6.97
C ALA A 216 0.25 23.19 5.66
N GLN A 217 1.00 22.62 4.74
CA GLN A 217 0.44 22.08 3.50
C GLN A 217 0.06 20.62 3.71
N ILE A 218 -1.16 20.27 3.28
CA ILE A 218 -1.67 18.90 3.25
C ILE A 218 -2.16 18.58 1.83
N PHE A 219 -2.29 17.31 1.51
CA PHE A 219 -2.80 16.84 0.22
C PHE A 219 -4.06 16.01 0.44
N ASP A 220 -5.08 16.23 -0.38
CA ASP A 220 -6.30 15.44 -0.41
C ASP A 220 -6.12 14.12 -1.20
N SER A 221 -7.17 13.31 -1.28
CA SER A 221 -7.15 12.03 -2.01
C SER A 221 -6.96 12.17 -3.52
N LEU A 222 -7.21 13.35 -4.08
CA LEU A 222 -7.00 13.68 -5.50
C LEU A 222 -5.60 14.24 -5.75
N GLY A 223 -4.82 14.52 -4.68
CA GLY A 223 -3.49 15.12 -4.76
C GLY A 223 -3.49 16.64 -4.89
N ASN A 224 -4.62 17.31 -4.63
CA ASN A 224 -4.64 18.76 -4.54
C ASN A 224 -3.98 19.20 -3.24
N ALA A 225 -3.20 20.27 -3.34
CA ALA A 225 -2.54 20.86 -2.19
C ALA A 225 -3.47 21.86 -1.49
N HIS A 226 -3.60 21.73 -0.19
CA HIS A 226 -4.38 22.63 0.67
C HIS A 226 -3.51 23.17 1.79
N ASN A 227 -3.66 24.44 2.12
CA ASN A 227 -2.97 25.05 3.26
C ASN A 227 -3.91 25.12 4.45
N ILE A 228 -3.58 24.39 5.50
CA ILE A 228 -4.26 24.42 6.79
C ILE A 228 -3.48 25.32 7.74
N THR A 229 -4.18 26.20 8.48
CA THR A 229 -3.54 27.10 9.43
C THR A 229 -3.90 26.70 10.85
N TYR A 230 -2.89 26.40 11.66
CA TYR A 230 -3.03 26.23 13.09
C TYR A 230 -2.82 27.59 13.77
N GLN A 231 -3.88 28.15 14.30
CA GLN A 231 -3.84 29.42 15.01
C GLN A 231 -3.70 29.18 16.51
N MET A 232 -2.56 29.53 17.03
CA MET A 232 -2.24 29.42 18.46
C MET A 232 -2.54 30.77 19.13
N THR A 233 -3.44 30.79 20.12
CA THR A 233 -3.80 31.99 20.88
C THR A 233 -3.38 31.81 22.33
N ASN A 234 -2.59 32.73 22.88
CA ASN A 234 -2.27 32.73 24.29
C ASN A 234 -3.52 33.09 25.12
N ILE A 235 -3.98 32.19 25.98
CA ILE A 235 -5.20 32.38 26.80
C ILE A 235 -4.90 32.62 28.26
N ALA A 236 -3.74 32.19 28.74
CA ALA A 236 -3.26 32.39 30.10
C ALA A 236 -1.74 32.16 30.15
N SER A 237 -1.11 32.45 31.29
CA SER A 237 0.32 32.14 31.49
C SER A 237 0.59 30.68 31.16
N ASN A 238 1.57 30.44 30.29
CA ASN A 238 2.00 29.10 29.81
C ASN A 238 0.88 28.27 29.18
N THR A 239 -0.20 28.89 28.71
CA THR A 239 -1.34 28.17 28.14
C THR A 239 -1.75 28.80 26.81
N TRP A 240 -1.74 27.97 25.77
CA TRP A 240 -2.12 28.35 24.42
C TRP A 240 -3.32 27.52 23.95
N ASN A 241 -4.29 28.18 23.37
CA ASN A 241 -5.41 27.52 22.71
C ASN A 241 -5.08 27.32 21.23
N LEU A 242 -5.38 26.14 20.70
CA LEU A 242 -5.21 25.80 19.29
C LEU A 242 -6.55 25.92 18.58
N ALA A 243 -6.59 26.70 17.52
CA ALA A 243 -7.69 26.71 16.57
C ALA A 243 -7.17 26.28 15.19
N VAL A 244 -7.98 25.55 14.44
CA VAL A 244 -7.65 25.15 13.08
C VAL A 244 -8.50 25.97 12.11
N VAL A 245 -7.84 26.71 11.23
CA VAL A 245 -8.54 27.42 10.16
C VAL A 245 -8.68 26.46 8.98
N PRO A 246 -9.92 26.09 8.60
CA PRO A 246 -10.16 25.19 7.48
C PRO A 246 -9.53 25.68 6.19
N PRO A 247 -8.89 24.80 5.42
CA PRO A 247 -8.34 25.18 4.13
C PRO A 247 -9.45 25.42 3.09
N ALA A 248 -9.12 26.15 2.04
CA ALA A 248 -10.03 26.30 0.91
C ALA A 248 -10.43 24.93 0.35
N GLY A 249 -11.72 24.73 0.10
CA GLY A 249 -12.26 23.45 -0.35
C GLY A 249 -12.63 22.46 0.76
N ALA A 250 -12.37 22.79 2.03
CA ALA A 250 -12.90 22.05 3.18
C ALA A 250 -14.16 22.71 3.69
N ALA A 251 -15.20 21.92 3.98
CA ALA A 251 -16.40 22.40 4.69
C ALA A 251 -16.12 22.47 6.18
N VAL A 252 -15.52 21.41 6.73
CA VAL A 252 -15.23 21.26 8.16
C VAL A 252 -13.89 20.59 8.35
N VAL A 253 -13.18 21.01 9.39
CA VAL A 253 -12.03 20.30 9.93
C VAL A 253 -12.35 19.99 11.40
N THR A 254 -12.42 18.72 11.74
CA THR A 254 -12.65 18.25 13.11
C THR A 254 -11.35 17.71 13.68
N GLN A 255 -10.90 18.30 14.79
CA GLN A 255 -9.77 17.80 15.56
C GLN A 255 -10.28 16.87 16.65
N LYS A 256 -9.94 15.59 16.53
CA LYS A 256 -10.26 14.58 17.54
C LYS A 256 -9.06 14.36 18.45
N THR A 257 -9.30 14.40 19.73
CA THR A 257 -8.32 14.11 20.78
C THR A 257 -8.83 12.97 21.65
N GLN A 258 -8.00 12.45 22.53
CA GLN A 258 -8.44 11.41 23.46
C GLN A 258 -9.49 11.89 24.48
N LYS A 259 -9.68 13.19 24.65
CA LYS A 259 -10.65 13.78 25.60
C LYS A 259 -11.91 14.32 24.95
N GLY A 260 -11.91 14.50 23.64
CA GLY A 260 -13.07 15.05 22.96
C GLY A 260 -12.73 15.54 21.56
N GLU A 261 -13.68 16.18 20.94
CA GLU A 261 -13.59 16.67 19.58
C GLU A 261 -13.82 18.17 19.55
N VAL A 262 -13.08 18.85 18.68
CA VAL A 262 -13.26 20.27 18.39
C VAL A 262 -13.41 20.42 16.89
N SER A 263 -14.51 20.99 16.45
CA SER A 263 -14.75 21.26 15.02
C SER A 263 -14.52 22.72 14.72
N PHE A 264 -13.83 22.98 13.64
CA PHE A 264 -13.52 24.29 13.12
C PHE A 264 -14.14 24.40 11.73
N ALA A 265 -15.05 25.31 11.56
CA ALA A 265 -15.71 25.59 10.31
C ALA A 265 -16.00 27.08 10.21
N THR A 266 -16.15 27.55 9.00
CA THR A 266 -16.62 28.92 8.76
C THR A 266 -18.15 28.92 8.77
N GLY A 267 -18.76 29.28 9.92
CA GLY A 267 -20.22 29.39 10.02
C GLY A 267 -20.97 28.06 9.95
N ARG A 268 -20.44 26.99 10.55
CA ARG A 268 -21.09 25.68 10.53
C ARG A 268 -21.36 25.14 11.93
N ILE A 269 -22.47 24.43 12.09
CA ILE A 269 -22.83 23.65 13.26
C ILE A 269 -22.83 22.18 12.91
N ASP A 270 -22.12 21.38 13.68
CA ASP A 270 -22.09 19.94 13.51
C ASP A 270 -22.72 19.22 14.70
N MET A 271 -23.36 18.09 14.43
CA MET A 271 -23.84 17.17 15.44
C MET A 271 -22.96 15.93 15.52
N ASN A 272 -22.77 15.43 16.74
CA ASN A 272 -22.01 14.20 16.93
C ASN A 272 -22.72 13.01 16.26
N ASP A 273 -21.98 12.23 15.48
CA ASP A 273 -22.49 11.11 14.67
C ASP A 273 -22.76 9.83 15.47
N GLN A 274 -22.66 9.85 16.78
CA GLN A 274 -22.92 8.69 17.66
C GLN A 274 -24.43 8.52 17.95
N ASN A 275 -25.26 8.62 16.92
CA ASN A 275 -26.71 8.52 17.08
C ASN A 275 -27.17 7.06 17.23
N THR A 276 -27.76 6.73 18.38
CA THR A 276 -28.32 5.41 18.70
C THR A 276 -29.85 5.42 18.80
N GLY A 277 -30.53 6.24 18.02
CA GLY A 277 -32.00 6.31 18.03
C GLY A 277 -32.53 7.71 17.74
N PRO A 278 -33.82 7.93 17.91
CA PRO A 278 -34.42 9.24 17.67
C PRO A 278 -33.85 10.31 18.57
N LEU A 279 -33.55 11.47 17.99
CA LEU A 279 -33.03 12.62 18.72
C LEU A 279 -34.17 13.37 19.45
N SER A 280 -33.90 13.85 20.65
CA SER A 280 -34.79 14.71 21.40
C SER A 280 -34.06 15.91 21.99
N GLY A 281 -34.75 17.02 22.17
CA GLY A 281 -34.17 18.23 22.77
C GLY A 281 -34.54 19.49 22.02
N THR A 282 -33.85 20.59 22.33
CA THR A 282 -34.14 21.89 21.75
C THR A 282 -32.87 22.53 21.20
N ILE A 283 -32.99 23.12 20.03
CA ILE A 283 -31.98 23.96 19.40
C ILE A 283 -32.53 25.40 19.45
N SER A 284 -31.86 26.29 20.15
CA SER A 284 -32.25 27.71 20.25
C SER A 284 -31.21 28.55 19.50
N VAL A 285 -31.68 29.35 18.55
CA VAL A 285 -30.85 30.28 17.80
C VAL A 285 -31.37 31.71 18.07
N THR A 286 -30.50 32.55 18.60
CA THR A 286 -30.82 33.97 18.88
C THR A 286 -30.03 34.86 17.94
N ALA A 287 -30.73 35.65 17.14
CA ALA A 287 -30.13 36.68 16.29
C ALA A 287 -29.66 37.90 17.08
N ALA A 288 -28.76 38.70 16.51
CA ALA A 288 -28.23 39.92 17.11
C ALA A 288 -29.31 40.92 17.54
N ALA A 289 -30.47 40.87 16.90
CA ALA A 289 -31.63 41.69 17.26
C ALA A 289 -32.40 41.16 18.48
N GLY A 290 -31.93 40.12 19.17
CA GLY A 290 -32.56 39.50 20.33
C GLY A 290 -33.78 38.61 20.02
N GLN A 291 -33.96 38.25 18.76
CA GLN A 291 -35.01 37.32 18.33
C GLN A 291 -34.50 35.88 18.47
N THR A 292 -35.21 35.05 19.23
CA THR A 292 -34.84 33.66 19.45
C THR A 292 -35.82 32.72 18.74
N ILE A 293 -35.28 31.69 18.10
CA ILE A 293 -36.03 30.60 17.51
C ILE A 293 -35.67 29.34 18.29
N ASP A 294 -36.69 28.70 18.83
CA ASP A 294 -36.54 27.40 19.48
C ASP A 294 -37.07 26.31 18.58
N ILE A 295 -36.18 25.40 18.21
CA ILE A 295 -36.49 24.22 17.39
C ILE A 295 -36.48 23.02 18.32
N THR A 296 -37.63 22.42 18.57
CA THR A 296 -37.76 21.20 19.36
C THR A 296 -37.62 19.98 18.47
N LEU A 297 -36.71 19.06 18.81
CA LEU A 297 -36.58 17.76 18.23
C LEU A 297 -37.46 16.78 19.01
N ASP A 298 -38.52 16.27 18.40
CA ASP A 298 -39.53 15.44 19.07
C ASP A 298 -39.59 14.04 18.45
N PRO A 299 -39.19 12.99 19.20
CA PRO A 299 -39.27 11.62 18.72
C PRO A 299 -40.67 11.02 18.74
N THR A 300 -41.64 11.71 19.33
CA THR A 300 -43.03 11.19 19.53
C THR A 300 -44.04 11.79 18.57
N ASN A 301 -43.67 12.85 17.89
CA ASN A 301 -44.59 13.56 17.00
C ASN A 301 -44.53 13.00 15.57
N ALA A 302 -45.67 12.65 15.00
CA ALA A 302 -45.76 12.04 13.67
C ALA A 302 -45.69 13.04 12.51
N GLY A 303 -45.04 14.18 12.68
CA GLY A 303 -44.86 15.19 11.63
C GLY A 303 -44.22 16.46 12.09
N ASP A 304 -43.58 17.16 11.14
CA ASP A 304 -43.00 18.47 11.40
C ASP A 304 -44.13 19.52 11.57
N SER A 305 -44.04 20.32 12.64
CA SER A 305 -44.98 21.43 12.85
C SER A 305 -44.26 22.77 12.72
N VAL A 306 -44.85 23.64 11.93
CA VAL A 306 -44.32 24.98 11.62
C VAL A 306 -45.22 25.99 12.32
N ALA A 307 -44.70 26.69 13.34
CA ALA A 307 -45.41 27.79 13.97
C ALA A 307 -45.12 29.12 13.24
N PRO A 308 -46.07 30.01 13.09
CA PRO A 308 -45.80 31.36 12.63
C PRO A 308 -44.79 32.05 13.52
N PHE A 309 -43.91 32.87 12.93
CA PHE A 309 -42.91 33.64 13.66
C PHE A 309 -43.52 34.42 14.85
N GLY A 310 -42.93 34.28 16.03
CA GLY A 310 -43.37 34.92 17.26
C GLY A 310 -44.50 34.21 18.04
N ALA A 311 -44.97 33.04 17.62
CA ALA A 311 -46.12 32.35 18.24
C ALA A 311 -45.81 30.94 18.81
N GLY A 312 -44.55 30.48 18.85
CA GLY A 312 -44.24 29.20 19.49
C GLY A 312 -43.00 28.51 18.96
N ALA A 313 -42.69 27.37 19.54
CA ALA A 313 -41.58 26.51 19.17
C ALA A 313 -41.86 25.76 17.87
N TRP A 314 -40.82 25.56 17.10
CA TRP A 314 -40.83 24.71 15.89
C TRP A 314 -40.55 23.27 16.30
N ASN A 315 -41.34 22.34 15.79
CA ASN A 315 -41.11 20.93 16.06
C ASN A 315 -40.61 20.20 14.80
N VAL A 316 -39.50 19.53 14.96
CA VAL A 316 -38.96 18.62 13.93
C VAL A 316 -39.14 17.20 14.42
N ASP A 317 -39.89 16.40 13.69
CA ASP A 317 -40.09 14.97 13.96
C ASP A 317 -38.79 14.23 13.69
N THR A 318 -38.28 13.52 14.70
CA THR A 318 -37.04 12.77 14.61
C THR A 318 -37.26 11.25 14.49
N ASN A 319 -38.52 10.80 14.56
CA ASN A 319 -38.83 9.38 14.50
C ASN A 319 -38.56 8.77 13.13
N GLY A 320 -37.68 7.79 13.10
CA GLY A 320 -37.31 7.09 11.86
C GLY A 320 -36.44 7.91 10.89
N ARG A 321 -35.97 9.09 11.28
CA ARG A 321 -35.07 9.94 10.49
C ARG A 321 -33.62 9.78 10.90
N THR A 322 -32.72 9.89 9.93
CA THR A 322 -31.27 10.02 10.20
C THR A 322 -30.93 11.42 10.70
N THR A 323 -29.81 11.58 11.38
CA THR A 323 -29.29 12.88 11.82
C THR A 323 -29.22 13.88 10.66
N ALA A 324 -28.76 13.45 9.49
CA ALA A 324 -28.71 14.27 8.28
C ALA A 324 -30.10 14.76 7.83
N GLN A 325 -31.12 13.90 7.86
CA GLN A 325 -32.50 14.29 7.53
C GLN A 325 -33.09 15.27 8.55
N ILE A 326 -32.78 15.09 9.83
CA ILE A 326 -33.20 16.01 10.89
C ILE A 326 -32.56 17.38 10.68
N LEU A 327 -31.24 17.41 10.41
CA LEU A 327 -30.51 18.66 10.18
C LEU A 327 -30.96 19.37 8.90
N ASP A 328 -31.37 18.64 7.87
CA ASP A 328 -31.98 19.22 6.66
C ASP A 328 -33.27 19.99 7.01
N GLN A 329 -34.09 19.42 7.87
CA GLN A 329 -35.31 20.10 8.32
C GLN A 329 -34.98 21.31 9.22
N VAL A 330 -34.03 21.17 10.15
CA VAL A 330 -33.56 22.27 10.99
C VAL A 330 -33.01 23.42 10.13
N ALA A 331 -32.22 23.12 9.11
CA ALA A 331 -31.71 24.11 8.18
C ALA A 331 -32.86 24.84 7.43
N LYS A 332 -33.86 24.10 6.96
CA LYS A 332 -35.05 24.68 6.32
C LYS A 332 -35.90 25.56 7.23
N VAL A 333 -35.94 25.24 8.54
CA VAL A 333 -36.55 26.14 9.52
C VAL A 333 -35.76 27.44 9.65
N LEU A 334 -34.42 27.31 9.75
CA LEU A 334 -33.53 28.44 9.97
C LEU A 334 -33.44 29.36 8.74
N ASP A 335 -33.49 28.81 7.52
CA ASP A 335 -33.40 29.57 6.26
C ASP A 335 -34.77 30.12 5.81
N GLY A 336 -35.83 29.81 6.54
CA GLY A 336 -37.18 30.24 6.19
C GLY A 336 -37.84 29.52 5.05
N SER A 337 -37.22 28.45 4.52
CA SER A 337 -37.77 27.67 3.37
C SER A 337 -39.06 26.94 3.72
N LEU A 338 -39.32 26.69 5.01
CA LEU A 338 -40.53 26.01 5.48
C LEU A 338 -41.65 27.02 5.89
N SER A 339 -41.43 28.33 5.86
CA SER A 339 -42.44 29.33 6.16
C SER A 339 -42.34 30.51 5.21
N ASP A 340 -43.50 31.07 4.86
CA ASP A 340 -43.62 32.32 4.08
C ASP A 340 -43.13 33.56 4.86
N THR A 341 -42.74 33.42 6.11
CA THR A 341 -42.31 34.51 7.00
C THR A 341 -40.84 34.35 7.39
N ASN A 342 -40.13 35.35 7.08
CA ASN A 342 -38.72 35.55 7.38
C ASN A 342 -38.43 35.53 8.87
N VAL A 343 -37.56 34.60 9.25
CA VAL A 343 -37.25 34.40 10.66
C VAL A 343 -36.31 35.48 11.20
N PHE A 344 -35.47 36.06 10.39
CA PHE A 344 -34.45 37.02 10.82
C PHE A 344 -34.53 38.42 10.16
N GLY A 345 -35.67 38.81 9.59
CA GLY A 345 -35.81 40.11 8.93
C GLY A 345 -35.79 40.02 7.40
N THR A 346 -35.17 40.95 6.71
CA THR A 346 -35.14 40.96 5.24
C THR A 346 -34.45 39.68 4.70
N PRO A 347 -35.12 38.86 3.86
CA PRO A 347 -34.53 37.63 3.39
C PRO A 347 -33.29 37.92 2.58
N PRO A 348 -32.21 37.13 2.76
CA PRO A 348 -31.19 37.07 1.75
C PRO A 348 -31.81 36.53 0.45
N THR A 349 -31.59 37.19 -0.64
CA THR A 349 -31.99 36.71 -1.95
C THR A 349 -30.78 36.10 -2.65
N PRO A 350 -30.84 34.81 -3.01
CA PRO A 350 -32.01 33.94 -3.04
C PRO A 350 -32.28 33.22 -1.70
N PRO A 351 -33.54 32.76 -1.47
CA PRO A 351 -33.89 31.91 -0.32
C PRO A 351 -32.97 30.68 -0.24
N GLY A 352 -32.56 30.30 0.97
CA GLY A 352 -31.65 29.16 1.17
C GLY A 352 -30.17 29.53 1.33
N SER A 353 -29.84 30.80 1.47
CA SER A 353 -28.46 31.27 1.65
C SER A 353 -28.02 31.38 3.11
N TRP A 354 -28.93 31.40 4.09
CA TRP A 354 -28.59 31.59 5.49
C TRP A 354 -28.11 30.33 6.19
N ALA A 355 -28.82 29.23 5.98
CA ALA A 355 -28.48 27.98 6.58
C ALA A 355 -28.55 26.90 5.47
N ARG A 356 -27.48 26.20 5.28
CA ARG A 356 -27.40 25.15 4.27
C ARG A 356 -27.02 23.83 4.93
N HIS A 357 -27.82 22.82 4.68
CA HIS A 357 -27.45 21.44 4.96
C HIS A 357 -27.02 20.75 3.66
N ILE A 358 -25.87 20.09 3.69
CA ILE A 358 -25.42 19.24 2.58
C ILE A 358 -25.95 17.84 2.84
N ALA A 359 -26.70 17.28 1.89
CA ALA A 359 -27.33 15.97 2.04
C ALA A 359 -26.31 14.89 2.40
N GLY A 360 -26.56 14.18 3.51
CA GLY A 360 -25.68 13.15 4.05
C GLY A 360 -24.66 13.61 5.09
N GLU A 361 -24.56 14.90 5.37
CA GLU A 361 -23.69 15.43 6.40
C GLU A 361 -24.42 15.65 7.74
N ASN A 362 -23.67 15.61 8.83
CA ASN A 362 -24.17 15.84 10.19
C ASN A 362 -24.01 17.29 10.67
N GLY A 363 -24.11 18.26 9.75
CA GLY A 363 -23.88 19.66 10.08
C GLY A 363 -24.69 20.64 9.23
N ILE A 364 -24.87 21.84 9.75
CA ILE A 364 -25.52 22.97 9.09
C ILE A 364 -24.51 24.08 8.91
N SER A 365 -24.32 24.54 7.68
CA SER A 365 -23.47 25.69 7.36
C SER A 365 -24.29 26.96 7.25
N PHE A 366 -23.76 28.08 7.74
CA PHE A 366 -24.37 29.41 7.66
C PHE A 366 -23.61 30.26 6.62
N ASP A 367 -24.33 31.00 5.81
CA ASP A 367 -23.70 31.92 4.87
C ASP A 367 -23.09 33.12 5.60
N GLN A 368 -21.84 33.43 5.30
CA GLN A 368 -21.09 34.51 5.89
C GLN A 368 -21.33 35.89 5.26
N ALA A 369 -22.13 35.94 4.19
CA ALA A 369 -22.33 37.19 3.45
C ALA A 369 -22.96 38.33 4.26
N ASP A 370 -23.51 38.01 5.43
CA ASP A 370 -24.13 39.01 6.32
C ASP A 370 -23.30 39.22 7.60
N SER A 371 -22.19 39.94 7.45
CA SER A 371 -21.28 40.31 8.54
C SER A 371 -21.87 41.20 9.63
N ALA A 372 -23.13 41.57 9.51
CA ALA A 372 -23.84 42.44 10.48
C ALA A 372 -24.61 41.66 11.56
N ASN A 373 -24.83 40.35 11.39
CA ASN A 373 -25.64 39.56 12.32
C ASN A 373 -24.78 38.52 13.06
N THR A 374 -24.50 38.80 14.31
CA THR A 374 -24.00 37.79 15.25
C THR A 374 -25.17 36.94 15.70
N MET A 375 -25.06 35.60 15.54
CA MET A 375 -26.04 34.66 16.07
C MET A 375 -25.49 34.01 17.32
N THR A 376 -26.34 33.91 18.35
CA THR A 376 -26.05 33.13 19.55
C THR A 376 -26.79 31.81 19.44
N PHE A 377 -26.13 30.74 19.76
CA PHE A 377 -26.64 29.40 19.59
C PHE A 377 -26.57 28.62 20.90
N THR A 378 -27.68 28.00 21.27
CA THR A 378 -27.74 27.06 22.38
C THR A 378 -28.47 25.81 21.96
N ALA A 379 -27.93 24.65 22.28
CA ALA A 379 -28.59 23.39 21.95
C ALA A 379 -28.43 22.38 23.08
N SER A 380 -29.51 21.66 23.38
CA SER A 380 -29.52 20.53 24.28
C SER A 380 -30.24 19.39 23.58
N VAL A 381 -29.48 18.53 22.91
CA VAL A 381 -30.00 17.39 22.13
C VAL A 381 -29.45 16.11 22.71
N THR A 382 -30.33 15.12 22.93
CA THR A 382 -29.98 13.80 23.43
C THR A 382 -30.45 12.71 22.50
N ASP A 383 -29.73 11.56 22.46
CA ASP A 383 -30.17 10.34 21.80
C ASP A 383 -31.13 9.51 22.69
N ALA A 384 -31.58 8.38 22.16
CA ALA A 384 -32.48 7.46 22.89
C ALA A 384 -31.88 6.90 24.19
N ASN A 385 -30.57 6.98 24.40
CA ASN A 385 -29.88 6.56 25.62
C ASN A 385 -29.57 7.72 26.57
N ASN A 386 -30.22 8.90 26.38
CA ASN A 386 -29.93 10.15 27.10
C ASN A 386 -28.45 10.62 26.95
N LYS A 387 -27.74 10.13 25.95
CA LYS A 387 -26.44 10.67 25.65
C LYS A 387 -26.58 11.99 24.92
N GLN A 388 -25.98 13.01 25.44
CA GLN A 388 -26.05 14.34 24.87
C GLN A 388 -25.23 14.43 23.58
N LEU A 389 -25.88 14.91 22.52
CA LEU A 389 -25.30 15.01 21.17
C LEU A 389 -25.19 16.47 20.78
N ILE A 390 -24.27 17.19 21.34
CA ILE A 390 -24.13 18.60 20.97
C ILE A 390 -22.70 18.87 20.56
N SER A 391 -22.61 19.46 19.41
CA SER A 391 -21.48 20.28 19.05
C SER A 391 -21.70 21.66 19.57
N GLN A 392 -20.76 22.25 20.18
CA GLN A 392 -20.69 23.66 20.44
C GLN A 392 -21.61 24.20 21.48
N ASN A 393 -21.13 24.39 22.62
CA ASN A 393 -21.61 25.53 23.38
C ASN A 393 -20.61 25.95 24.43
N ASP A 394 -20.33 27.22 24.39
CA ASP A 394 -20.14 27.95 25.62
C ASP A 394 -21.48 27.94 26.36
N PRO A 395 -21.60 27.44 27.61
CA PRO A 395 -22.83 27.48 28.39
C PRO A 395 -23.34 28.91 28.66
N ALA A 396 -22.53 29.90 28.34
CA ALA A 396 -22.90 31.32 28.40
C ALA A 396 -23.53 31.88 27.13
N GLY A 397 -23.78 31.04 26.10
CA GLY A 397 -24.25 31.49 24.80
C GLY A 397 -23.10 32.03 23.95
N TYR A 398 -22.57 31.17 23.09
CA TYR A 398 -21.47 31.56 22.20
C TYR A 398 -21.99 32.35 20.99
N THR A 399 -21.49 33.55 20.84
CA THR A 399 -21.74 34.38 19.67
C THR A 399 -20.73 33.97 18.58
N ILE A 400 -21.21 33.49 17.45
CA ILE A 400 -20.37 33.20 16.28
C ILE A 400 -20.08 34.52 15.58
N PRO A 401 -18.87 35.08 15.68
CA PRO A 401 -18.50 36.19 14.83
C PRO A 401 -18.37 35.65 13.38
N ALA A 402 -18.80 36.41 12.40
CA ALA A 402 -18.81 36.02 10.98
C ALA A 402 -17.45 35.57 10.39
N LEU A 403 -16.37 35.60 11.16
CA LEU A 403 -15.00 35.28 10.71
C LEU A 403 -14.18 34.46 11.71
N ASP A 404 -14.74 33.98 12.81
CA ASP A 404 -13.98 33.26 13.83
C ASP A 404 -14.38 31.77 13.86
N PRO A 405 -13.54 30.85 13.35
CA PRO A 405 -13.83 29.42 13.42
C PRO A 405 -13.63 28.92 14.84
N LYS A 406 -14.69 28.85 15.62
CA LYS A 406 -14.66 28.34 16.99
C LYS A 406 -15.86 27.46 17.26
N TYR A 407 -15.65 26.16 17.07
CA TYR A 407 -16.63 25.17 17.39
C TYR A 407 -16.01 24.09 18.26
N GLY A 408 -16.50 23.91 19.46
CA GLY A 408 -16.04 22.93 20.41
C GLY A 408 -17.06 21.85 20.62
N TRP A 409 -16.66 20.60 20.51
CA TRP A 409 -17.38 19.47 21.02
C TRP A 409 -17.08 19.32 22.51
N TYR A 410 -18.08 18.92 23.27
CA TYR A 410 -17.94 18.70 24.71
C TYR A 410 -17.70 17.21 24.99
N ASP A 411 -16.90 16.88 26.00
CA ASP A 411 -16.83 15.52 26.51
C ASP A 411 -18.16 15.18 27.20
N LEU A 412 -18.92 14.39 26.49
CA LEU A 412 -20.25 14.00 26.95
C LEU A 412 -20.24 12.66 27.70
N ASN A 413 -19.08 12.07 27.90
CA ASN A 413 -18.96 10.83 28.66
C ASN A 413 -19.30 11.07 30.14
N GLY A 414 -20.42 10.49 30.58
CA GLY A 414 -20.90 10.61 31.95
C GLY A 414 -21.75 11.88 32.25
N VAL A 415 -22.08 12.66 31.22
CA VAL A 415 -22.98 13.81 31.38
C VAL A 415 -24.43 13.36 31.23
N THR A 416 -25.29 13.74 32.15
CA THR A 416 -26.74 13.49 32.12
C THR A 416 -27.46 14.66 31.45
N ALA A 417 -28.53 14.37 30.71
CA ALA A 417 -29.36 15.40 30.09
C ALA A 417 -29.82 16.47 31.11
N GLY A 418 -29.69 17.73 30.73
CA GLY A 418 -30.05 18.87 31.60
C GLY A 418 -28.94 19.35 32.55
N THR A 419 -27.76 18.75 32.54
CA THR A 419 -26.58 19.26 33.25
C THR A 419 -25.87 20.30 32.39
N THR A 420 -25.41 21.39 33.01
CA THR A 420 -24.55 22.36 32.31
C THR A 420 -23.22 21.73 32.00
N VAL A 421 -22.94 21.52 30.72
CA VAL A 421 -21.65 20.98 30.26
C VAL A 421 -20.68 22.15 30.13
N SER A 422 -19.62 22.13 30.88
CA SER A 422 -18.53 23.08 30.70
C SER A 422 -17.79 22.74 29.42
N GLN A 423 -17.46 23.75 28.60
CA GLN A 423 -16.60 23.56 27.47
C GLN A 423 -15.30 22.90 27.94
N MET A 424 -14.99 21.74 27.39
CA MET A 424 -13.72 21.13 27.67
C MET A 424 -12.63 21.92 26.98
N ASN A 425 -11.55 22.15 27.69
CA ASN A 425 -10.37 22.81 27.15
C ASN A 425 -9.59 21.82 26.27
N THR A 426 -10.29 21.21 25.31
CA THR A 426 -9.78 20.15 24.41
C THR A 426 -8.79 20.68 23.39
N ALA A 427 -8.75 22.00 23.22
CA ALA A 427 -7.83 22.65 22.28
C ALA A 427 -6.63 23.31 22.99
N ALA A 428 -6.55 23.25 24.33
CA ALA A 428 -5.48 23.91 25.07
C ALA A 428 -4.21 23.05 25.14
N ILE A 429 -3.08 23.74 25.05
CA ILE A 429 -1.73 23.19 25.28
C ILE A 429 -1.11 23.98 26.39
N LYS A 430 -0.68 23.31 27.48
CA LYS A 430 0.01 23.94 28.60
C LYS A 430 1.48 23.59 28.59
N PHE A 431 2.30 24.57 28.90
CA PHE A 431 3.74 24.42 29.00
C PHE A 431 4.19 24.43 30.46
N SER A 432 5.21 23.66 30.75
CA SER A 432 5.89 23.64 32.03
C SER A 432 6.72 24.91 32.25
N GLY A 433 7.21 25.12 33.48
CA GLY A 433 8.10 26.25 33.79
C GLY A 433 9.46 26.20 33.07
N VAL A 434 9.79 25.08 32.43
CA VAL A 434 10.99 24.92 31.60
C VAL A 434 10.70 25.02 30.09
N GLY A 435 9.46 25.35 29.73
CA GLY A 435 9.06 25.61 28.34
C GLY A 435 8.77 24.38 27.48
N THR A 436 8.67 23.20 28.08
CA THR A 436 8.25 21.98 27.40
C THR A 436 6.75 21.74 27.59
N PRO A 437 6.06 21.07 26.67
CA PRO A 437 4.65 20.76 26.82
C PRO A 437 4.38 19.87 28.04
N ALA A 438 3.56 20.34 28.97
CA ALA A 438 3.15 19.57 30.14
C ALA A 438 1.76 18.92 29.94
N GLU A 439 0.91 19.57 29.15
CA GLU A 439 -0.44 19.10 28.87
C GLU A 439 -0.80 19.39 27.42
N PHE A 440 -1.31 18.39 26.74
CA PHE A 440 -1.91 18.53 25.42
C PHE A 440 -3.40 18.24 25.49
N PHE A 441 -4.21 19.18 25.02
CA PHE A 441 -5.66 19.00 24.86
C PHE A 441 -6.37 18.54 26.14
N GLY A 442 -5.98 19.11 27.27
CA GLY A 442 -6.54 18.78 28.56
C GLY A 442 -6.06 17.48 29.20
N ARG A 443 -4.96 16.91 28.69
CA ARG A 443 -4.29 15.72 29.26
C ARG A 443 -2.87 16.00 29.65
N ASP A 444 -2.48 15.56 30.84
CA ASP A 444 -1.09 15.49 31.26
C ASP A 444 -0.43 14.18 30.84
N GLY A 445 0.87 14.16 30.75
CA GLY A 445 1.63 12.99 30.29
C GLY A 445 1.61 11.78 31.22
N ALA A 446 0.97 11.84 32.39
CA ALA A 446 0.97 10.76 33.37
C ALA A 446 0.05 9.59 32.99
N ALA A 447 -0.93 9.80 32.13
CA ALA A 447 -1.96 8.81 31.80
C ALA A 447 -2.10 8.50 30.29
N ALA A 448 -1.30 9.10 29.42
CA ALA A 448 -1.45 8.92 27.97
C ALA A 448 -0.11 8.90 27.24
N PRO A 449 0.18 7.84 26.48
CA PRO A 449 1.46 7.68 25.82
C PRO A 449 1.68 8.58 24.59
N ASP A 450 0.64 9.24 24.05
CA ASP A 450 0.78 9.94 22.77
C ASP A 450 -0.06 11.21 22.69
N PRO A 451 0.57 12.41 22.52
CA PRO A 451 -0.13 13.68 22.35
C PRO A 451 -0.72 13.89 20.96
N LYS A 452 -0.80 12.87 20.13
CA LYS A 452 -1.34 12.97 18.79
C LYS A 452 -2.81 13.31 18.80
N SER A 453 -3.19 14.21 17.93
CA SER A 453 -4.58 14.46 17.58
C SER A 453 -4.84 13.96 16.15
N ALA A 454 -6.07 13.56 15.88
CA ALA A 454 -6.52 13.22 14.55
C ALA A 454 -7.33 14.39 13.97
N LEU A 455 -7.03 14.77 12.74
CA LEU A 455 -7.86 15.69 11.98
C LEU A 455 -8.72 14.90 10.99
N GLU A 456 -10.01 15.15 11.04
CA GLU A 456 -10.95 14.73 10.02
C GLU A 456 -11.34 15.95 9.19
N ILE A 457 -11.40 15.79 7.87
CA ILE A 457 -11.64 16.89 6.95
C ILE A 457 -12.73 16.47 5.97
N VAL A 458 -13.81 17.24 5.96
CA VAL A 458 -14.89 17.08 4.98
C VAL A 458 -14.61 18.01 3.82
N TRP A 459 -14.47 17.44 2.62
CA TRP A 459 -14.12 18.17 1.42
C TRP A 459 -15.34 18.55 0.60
N THR A 460 -15.33 19.72 -0.05
CA THR A 460 -16.35 20.17 -1.01
C THR A 460 -15.89 20.12 -2.47
N ASN A 461 -14.64 19.72 -2.70
CA ASN A 461 -14.01 19.70 -4.02
C ASN A 461 -14.11 18.34 -4.75
N GLY A 462 -14.87 17.38 -4.19
CA GLY A 462 -15.00 16.03 -4.73
C GLY A 462 -13.91 15.05 -4.30
N ALA A 463 -12.96 15.46 -3.46
CA ALA A 463 -12.02 14.56 -2.81
C ALA A 463 -12.74 13.70 -1.77
N ALA A 464 -12.23 12.50 -1.52
CA ALA A 464 -12.74 11.65 -0.44
C ALA A 464 -12.45 12.29 0.92
N ASP A 465 -13.46 12.33 1.80
CA ASP A 465 -13.33 12.86 3.15
C ASP A 465 -12.29 12.09 3.95
N MET A 466 -11.47 12.83 4.69
CA MET A 466 -10.48 12.26 5.58
C MET A 466 -11.14 11.92 6.90
N GLN A 467 -11.40 10.63 7.16
CA GLN A 467 -12.15 10.17 8.32
C GLN A 467 -11.47 8.99 9.00
N SER A 468 -11.67 8.89 10.31
CA SER A 468 -11.20 7.75 11.09
C SER A 468 -11.84 6.44 10.59
N GLY A 469 -11.01 5.42 10.36
CA GLY A 469 -11.48 4.12 9.84
C GLY A 469 -11.56 4.03 8.31
N SER A 470 -11.41 5.12 7.56
CA SER A 470 -11.30 5.07 6.11
C SER A 470 -9.97 4.44 5.69
N GLN A 471 -10.02 3.46 4.77
CA GLN A 471 -8.83 2.81 4.22
C GLN A 471 -8.19 3.61 3.09
N THR A 472 -8.97 4.44 2.42
CA THR A 472 -8.54 5.21 1.24
C THR A 472 -8.17 6.65 1.58
N SER A 473 -8.80 7.21 2.60
CA SER A 473 -8.59 8.59 3.04
C SER A 473 -8.73 8.66 4.58
N PRO A 474 -7.75 8.11 5.32
CA PRO A 474 -7.80 8.12 6.78
C PRO A 474 -7.63 9.54 7.33
N SER A 475 -8.04 9.75 8.59
CA SER A 475 -7.78 10.99 9.31
C SER A 475 -6.28 11.30 9.39
N VAL A 476 -5.95 12.60 9.41
CA VAL A 476 -4.55 13.04 9.53
C VAL A 476 -4.14 12.99 11.01
N LEU A 477 -3.17 12.14 11.33
CA LEU A 477 -2.58 12.12 12.67
C LEU A 477 -1.58 13.27 12.81
N VAL A 478 -1.85 14.19 13.73
CA VAL A 478 -0.99 15.35 13.98
C VAL A 478 -0.21 15.17 15.27
N ASN A 479 1.11 15.28 15.15
CA ASN A 479 2.03 15.20 16.27
C ASN A 479 2.63 16.58 16.56
N PHE A 480 2.44 17.08 17.78
CA PHE A 480 2.98 18.34 18.27
C PHE A 480 4.20 18.17 19.20
N GLY A 481 4.77 16.98 19.26
CA GLY A 481 5.87 16.60 20.14
C GLY A 481 5.43 15.69 21.29
N ASN A 482 6.36 15.41 22.20
CA ASN A 482 6.12 14.57 23.36
C ASN A 482 6.04 15.39 24.64
N TYR A 483 5.38 14.86 25.68
CA TYR A 483 5.31 15.49 26.99
C TYR A 483 6.71 15.67 27.59
N ASN A 484 6.93 16.83 28.18
CA ASN A 484 8.17 17.20 28.88
C ASN A 484 9.45 17.10 28.02
N THR A 485 9.31 17.06 26.69
CA THR A 485 10.45 17.05 25.75
C THR A 485 10.39 18.25 24.80
N PRO A 486 11.52 18.80 24.37
CA PRO A 486 11.56 19.92 23.43
C PRO A 486 11.63 19.45 21.96
N ASP A 487 10.93 18.36 21.61
CA ASP A 487 10.99 17.72 20.29
C ASP A 487 9.87 18.15 19.33
N GLY A 488 8.97 19.02 19.77
CA GLY A 488 7.86 19.55 18.96
C GLY A 488 7.59 21.02 19.28
N LEU A 489 6.45 21.27 19.89
CA LEU A 489 6.13 22.60 20.38
C LEU A 489 6.95 22.90 21.65
N THR A 490 7.43 24.13 21.75
CA THR A 490 8.13 24.66 22.91
C THR A 490 7.63 26.06 23.24
N GLN A 491 7.82 26.50 24.48
CA GLN A 491 7.53 27.87 24.90
C GLN A 491 8.75 28.46 25.61
N LEU A 492 9.68 28.96 24.83
CA LEU A 492 10.93 29.53 25.33
C LEU A 492 10.96 31.05 25.14
N SER A 493 11.95 31.70 25.75
CA SER A 493 12.18 33.14 25.54
C SER A 493 12.54 33.39 24.06
N GLY A 494 12.05 34.48 23.51
CA GLY A 494 12.32 34.87 22.12
C GLY A 494 11.02 35.06 21.32
N SER A 495 11.16 35.32 20.03
CA SER A 495 10.05 35.44 19.10
C SER A 495 9.48 34.08 18.70
N PHE A 496 8.29 34.09 18.11
CA PHE A 496 7.77 32.90 17.43
C PHE A 496 8.74 32.40 16.36
N GLN A 497 9.01 31.11 16.38
CA GLN A 497 9.86 30.45 15.40
C GLN A 497 9.26 29.10 15.00
N LEU A 498 9.00 28.92 13.72
CA LEU A 498 8.65 27.61 13.15
C LEU A 498 9.93 26.83 12.91
N ASN A 499 10.08 25.66 13.56
CA ASN A 499 11.28 24.83 13.45
C ASN A 499 11.15 23.84 12.30
N TYR A 500 10.04 23.12 12.21
CA TYR A 500 9.75 22.17 11.14
C TYR A 500 8.26 21.91 10.98
N ILE A 501 7.88 21.53 9.77
CA ILE A 501 6.63 20.86 9.44
C ILE A 501 6.99 19.69 8.54
N GLN A 502 6.58 18.48 8.93
CA GLN A 502 6.77 17.26 8.14
C GLN A 502 5.43 16.59 7.93
N GLN A 503 5.16 16.16 6.73
CA GLN A 503 3.93 15.44 6.38
C GLN A 503 4.25 14.39 5.30
N ASN A 504 3.40 13.36 5.16
CA ASN A 504 3.64 12.22 4.28
C ASN A 504 2.77 12.21 3.01
N GLY A 505 1.91 13.19 2.82
CA GLY A 505 1.10 13.31 1.60
C GLY A 505 1.92 13.75 0.39
N ALA A 506 1.39 13.49 -0.79
CA ALA A 506 2.03 13.89 -2.04
C ALA A 506 0.99 14.28 -3.09
N LYS A 507 1.34 15.31 -3.88
CA LYS A 507 0.57 15.70 -5.07
C LYS A 507 0.46 14.53 -6.07
N PHE A 508 -0.43 14.66 -7.04
CA PHE A 508 -0.48 13.72 -8.16
C PHE A 508 0.89 13.60 -8.84
N GLY A 509 1.33 12.37 -9.05
CA GLY A 509 2.58 12.05 -9.73
C GLY A 509 2.39 11.04 -10.83
N ASN A 510 3.23 11.14 -11.86
CA ASN A 510 3.25 10.22 -12.97
C ASN A 510 4.20 9.05 -12.67
N PHE A 511 3.93 7.91 -13.31
CA PHE A 511 4.81 6.75 -13.22
C PHE A 511 6.21 7.09 -13.78
N ALA A 512 7.26 6.86 -12.99
CA ALA A 512 8.65 7.15 -13.32
C ALA A 512 9.49 5.89 -13.54
N GLY A 513 9.09 4.76 -12.95
CA GLY A 513 9.83 3.51 -13.06
C GLY A 513 9.41 2.48 -12.05
N VAL A 514 10.21 1.42 -11.91
CA VAL A 514 10.00 0.36 -10.93
C VAL A 514 11.26 0.09 -10.12
N SER A 515 11.06 -0.34 -8.88
CA SER A 515 12.08 -0.95 -8.04
C SER A 515 11.62 -2.33 -7.59
N ILE A 516 12.55 -3.26 -7.44
CA ILE A 516 12.27 -4.62 -6.99
C ILE A 516 13.08 -4.86 -5.73
N ASP A 517 12.45 -5.35 -4.69
CA ASP A 517 13.13 -5.65 -3.43
C ASP A 517 13.58 -7.12 -3.34
N LYS A 518 14.27 -7.47 -2.25
CA LYS A 518 14.77 -8.83 -2.02
C LYS A 518 13.65 -9.86 -1.80
N GLY A 519 12.49 -9.43 -1.37
CA GLY A 519 11.29 -10.25 -1.18
C GLY A 519 10.50 -10.47 -2.48
N GLY A 520 10.95 -9.87 -3.60
CA GLY A 520 10.27 -9.95 -4.89
C GLY A 520 9.13 -8.96 -5.06
N ILE A 521 9.01 -7.96 -4.19
CA ILE A 521 7.99 -6.93 -4.30
C ILE A 521 8.42 -5.92 -5.35
N VAL A 522 7.60 -5.77 -6.38
CA VAL A 522 7.74 -4.77 -7.42
C VAL A 522 6.96 -3.53 -7.01
N SER A 523 7.67 -2.45 -6.73
CA SER A 523 7.10 -1.16 -6.37
C SER A 523 7.20 -0.18 -7.53
N ALA A 524 6.09 0.42 -7.91
CA ALA A 524 6.07 1.54 -8.84
C ALA A 524 6.61 2.80 -8.15
N LEU A 525 7.51 3.47 -8.83
CA LEU A 525 8.09 4.75 -8.43
C LEU A 525 7.38 5.86 -9.20
N PHE A 526 7.04 6.95 -8.49
CA PHE A 526 6.38 8.10 -9.09
C PHE A 526 7.26 9.35 -8.96
N ASP A 527 7.09 10.31 -9.88
CA ASP A 527 7.87 11.56 -9.90
C ASP A 527 7.58 12.49 -8.70
N ASN A 528 6.52 12.21 -7.95
CA ASN A 528 6.18 12.87 -6.70
C ASN A 528 6.86 12.25 -5.46
N GLY A 529 7.71 11.23 -5.64
CA GLY A 529 8.42 10.51 -4.58
C GLY A 529 7.61 9.39 -3.90
N VAL A 530 6.35 9.20 -4.28
CA VAL A 530 5.53 8.08 -3.77
C VAL A 530 6.02 6.77 -4.37
N THR A 531 6.05 5.73 -3.55
CA THR A 531 6.30 4.35 -3.98
C THR A 531 5.08 3.49 -3.64
N ARG A 532 4.60 2.70 -4.61
CA ARG A 532 3.42 1.83 -4.42
C ARG A 532 3.74 0.40 -4.84
N PRO A 533 3.65 -0.59 -3.93
CA PRO A 533 3.71 -1.99 -4.29
C PRO A 533 2.60 -2.34 -5.29
N VAL A 534 2.95 -2.95 -6.40
CA VAL A 534 2.01 -3.27 -7.49
C VAL A 534 1.98 -4.74 -7.84
N PHE A 535 3.11 -5.44 -7.70
CA PHE A 535 3.24 -6.87 -7.94
C PHE A 535 4.20 -7.50 -6.95
N MET A 536 4.09 -8.82 -6.82
CA MET A 536 5.04 -9.65 -6.11
C MET A 536 5.48 -10.78 -7.03
N ILE A 537 6.78 -10.95 -7.21
CA ILE A 537 7.38 -12.00 -8.02
C ILE A 537 7.57 -13.23 -7.15
N PRO A 538 6.80 -14.32 -7.38
CA PRO A 538 7.04 -15.59 -6.68
C PRO A 538 8.22 -16.32 -7.28
N LEU A 539 8.87 -17.15 -6.49
CA LEU A 539 9.86 -18.11 -6.93
C LEU A 539 9.27 -19.53 -6.94
N ALA A 540 9.40 -20.21 -8.07
CA ALA A 540 9.05 -21.62 -8.17
C ALA A 540 10.22 -22.47 -7.66
N THR A 541 9.95 -23.36 -6.70
CA THR A 541 10.89 -24.32 -6.16
C THR A 541 10.46 -25.75 -6.54
N PHE A 542 11.44 -26.62 -6.78
CA PHE A 542 11.21 -28.01 -7.18
C PHE A 542 11.92 -28.96 -6.23
N THR A 543 11.33 -30.14 -6.03
CA THR A 543 11.97 -31.22 -5.26
C THR A 543 13.27 -31.69 -5.94
N ASN A 544 13.27 -31.74 -7.28
CA ASN A 544 14.45 -32.09 -8.07
C ASN A 544 14.57 -31.17 -9.29
N ALA A 545 15.29 -30.05 -9.15
CA ALA A 545 15.49 -29.10 -10.25
C ALA A 545 16.16 -29.73 -11.49
N ASN A 546 17.03 -30.71 -11.29
CA ASN A 546 17.71 -31.38 -12.39
C ASN A 546 16.81 -32.35 -13.20
N GLY A 547 15.58 -32.58 -12.73
CA GLY A 547 14.55 -33.30 -13.45
C GLY A 547 13.71 -32.45 -14.41
N LEU A 548 13.93 -31.13 -14.44
CA LEU A 548 13.28 -30.23 -15.38
C LEU A 548 13.69 -30.52 -16.82
N SER A 549 12.79 -30.33 -17.78
CA SER A 549 13.07 -30.44 -19.22
C SER A 549 13.41 -29.08 -19.82
N SER A 550 14.51 -28.99 -20.51
CA SER A 550 15.00 -27.75 -21.13
C SER A 550 14.19 -27.39 -22.37
N LEU A 551 13.92 -26.12 -22.52
CA LEU A 551 13.39 -25.48 -23.72
C LEU A 551 14.39 -24.43 -24.25
N SER A 552 14.15 -23.93 -25.46
CA SER A 552 14.94 -22.84 -26.02
C SER A 552 14.86 -21.57 -25.15
N GLY A 553 15.97 -20.82 -25.05
CA GLY A 553 16.01 -19.53 -24.32
C GLY A 553 16.24 -19.65 -22.82
N ASN A 554 16.93 -20.68 -22.37
CA ASN A 554 17.22 -20.94 -20.94
C ASN A 554 15.97 -20.98 -20.07
N THR A 555 14.95 -21.63 -20.60
CA THR A 555 13.68 -21.89 -19.92
C THR A 555 13.50 -23.39 -19.73
N TRP A 556 12.77 -23.77 -18.70
CA TRP A 556 12.49 -25.16 -18.35
C TRP A 556 10.99 -25.37 -18.12
N ILE A 557 10.55 -26.59 -18.29
CA ILE A 557 9.20 -27.04 -17.93
C ILE A 557 9.29 -28.13 -16.86
N ALA A 558 8.26 -28.18 -16.01
CA ALA A 558 8.13 -29.24 -15.02
C ALA A 558 7.89 -30.60 -15.69
N THR A 559 8.44 -31.66 -15.12
CA THR A 559 8.25 -33.05 -15.52
C THR A 559 7.94 -33.91 -14.29
N ASP A 560 7.52 -35.15 -14.50
CA ASP A 560 7.33 -36.10 -13.40
C ASP A 560 8.62 -36.32 -12.57
N PHE A 561 9.79 -36.15 -13.18
CA PHE A 561 11.09 -36.28 -12.49
C PHE A 561 11.47 -35.07 -11.67
N SER A 562 10.97 -33.87 -12.01
CA SER A 562 11.20 -32.65 -11.23
C SER A 562 10.28 -32.55 -10.03
N GLY A 563 9.13 -33.21 -10.09
CA GLY A 563 8.00 -32.98 -9.20
C GLY A 563 7.24 -31.68 -9.56
N ASN A 564 6.14 -31.45 -8.85
CA ASN A 564 5.31 -30.27 -9.05
C ASN A 564 6.01 -29.01 -8.53
N PRO A 565 5.89 -27.88 -9.22
CA PRO A 565 6.39 -26.60 -8.75
C PRO A 565 5.61 -26.12 -7.51
N THR A 566 6.33 -25.59 -6.54
CA THR A 566 5.76 -24.91 -5.38
C THR A 566 6.15 -23.45 -5.44
N LEU A 567 5.17 -22.55 -5.45
CA LEU A 567 5.40 -21.11 -5.42
C LEU A 567 5.67 -20.64 -4.01
N ARG A 568 6.68 -19.82 -3.84
CA ARG A 568 7.08 -19.25 -2.56
C ARG A 568 7.41 -17.77 -2.73
N GLN A 569 7.23 -17.01 -1.68
CA GLN A 569 7.80 -15.67 -1.61
C GLN A 569 9.33 -15.76 -1.57
N ALA A 570 10.00 -14.85 -2.25
CA ALA A 570 11.46 -14.80 -2.21
C ALA A 570 11.95 -14.56 -0.77
N GLY A 571 12.96 -15.33 -0.36
CA GLY A 571 13.52 -15.29 0.99
C GLY A 571 12.76 -16.11 2.04
N ASP A 572 11.63 -16.73 1.68
CA ASP A 572 10.81 -17.51 2.61
C ASP A 572 10.91 -19.02 2.33
N ALA A 573 10.76 -19.82 3.39
CA ALA A 573 10.62 -21.29 3.35
C ALA A 573 11.64 -22.03 2.46
N GLY A 574 12.89 -21.55 2.40
CA GLY A 574 13.98 -22.13 1.61
C GLY A 574 14.05 -21.66 0.16
N ALA A 575 13.19 -20.76 -0.28
CA ALA A 575 13.36 -20.04 -1.53
C ALA A 575 14.51 -19.03 -1.43
N GLY A 576 15.21 -18.81 -2.53
CA GLY A 576 16.26 -17.79 -2.65
C GLY A 576 15.69 -16.37 -2.57
N GLN A 577 16.58 -15.38 -2.52
CA GLN A 577 16.22 -13.95 -2.55
C GLN A 577 16.39 -13.41 -3.98
N ILE A 578 15.60 -12.41 -4.32
CA ILE A 578 15.72 -11.67 -5.57
C ILE A 578 16.68 -10.50 -5.36
N ASN A 579 17.67 -10.39 -6.23
CA ASN A 579 18.57 -9.24 -6.28
C ASN A 579 18.22 -8.42 -7.51
N ALA A 580 17.78 -7.19 -7.31
CA ALA A 580 17.53 -6.24 -8.38
C ALA A 580 18.84 -5.75 -9.00
N ALA A 581 18.75 -5.23 -10.22
CA ALA A 581 19.88 -4.72 -11.00
C ALA A 581 21.06 -5.71 -11.01
N SER A 582 20.74 -7.00 -11.17
CA SER A 582 21.73 -8.06 -11.26
C SER A 582 21.26 -9.20 -12.16
N LEU A 583 22.20 -9.88 -12.82
CA LEU A 583 21.96 -11.04 -13.66
C LEU A 583 22.80 -12.21 -13.19
N GLU A 584 22.26 -13.41 -13.34
CA GLU A 584 23.01 -14.65 -13.09
C GLU A 584 23.81 -15.02 -14.34
N ASN A 585 25.13 -15.06 -14.23
CA ASN A 585 26.00 -15.48 -15.30
C ASN A 585 25.90 -16.99 -15.55
N SER A 586 26.37 -17.42 -16.71
CA SER A 586 26.56 -18.83 -17.01
C SER A 586 27.36 -19.55 -15.92
N THR A 587 26.98 -20.79 -15.60
CA THR A 587 27.73 -21.64 -14.67
C THR A 587 28.98 -22.25 -15.28
N VAL A 588 29.28 -21.93 -16.54
CA VAL A 588 30.42 -22.50 -17.31
C VAL A 588 31.71 -21.75 -17.02
N ASP A 589 32.76 -22.49 -16.68
CA ASP A 589 34.13 -22.00 -16.57
C ASP A 589 34.96 -22.47 -17.80
N LEU A 590 35.44 -21.52 -18.59
CA LEU A 590 36.19 -21.81 -19.83
C LEU A 590 37.46 -22.63 -19.59
N GLY A 591 38.18 -22.36 -18.48
CA GLY A 591 39.42 -23.09 -18.18
C GLY A 591 39.14 -24.58 -17.90
N THR A 592 38.07 -24.84 -17.16
CA THR A 592 37.60 -26.20 -16.88
C THR A 592 37.13 -26.88 -18.15
N GLU A 593 36.33 -26.20 -18.99
CA GLU A 593 35.83 -26.80 -20.25
C GLU A 593 36.94 -27.08 -21.27
N PHE A 594 37.94 -26.20 -21.40
CA PHE A 594 39.11 -26.49 -22.25
C PHE A 594 39.92 -27.68 -21.74
N THR A 595 40.10 -27.82 -20.43
CA THR A 595 40.78 -28.98 -19.86
C THR A 595 40.00 -30.28 -20.12
N ARG A 596 38.67 -30.24 -19.98
CA ARG A 596 37.78 -31.36 -20.35
C ARG A 596 37.85 -31.67 -21.85
N MET A 597 37.88 -30.65 -22.71
CA MET A 597 38.00 -30.80 -24.15
C MET A 597 39.27 -31.56 -24.51
N ILE A 598 40.42 -31.18 -23.96
CA ILE A 598 41.69 -31.84 -24.21
C ILE A 598 41.67 -33.30 -23.75
N THR A 599 41.11 -33.56 -22.55
CA THR A 599 41.01 -34.94 -22.03
C THR A 599 40.06 -35.80 -22.86
N THR A 600 38.89 -35.23 -23.26
CA THR A 600 37.90 -35.90 -24.12
C THR A 600 38.48 -36.20 -25.52
N GLN A 601 39.23 -35.25 -26.11
CA GLN A 601 39.91 -35.43 -27.39
C GLN A 601 40.95 -36.56 -27.33
N ARG A 602 41.76 -36.62 -26.26
CA ARG A 602 42.73 -37.70 -26.06
C ARG A 602 42.03 -39.05 -25.88
N ALA A 603 40.94 -39.09 -25.11
CA ALA A 603 40.14 -40.30 -24.90
C ALA A 603 39.49 -40.77 -26.21
N TYR A 604 38.98 -39.85 -27.02
CA TYR A 604 38.45 -40.14 -28.36
C TYR A 604 39.52 -40.75 -29.28
N SER A 605 40.71 -40.12 -29.34
CA SER A 605 41.83 -40.64 -30.15
C SER A 605 42.30 -42.01 -29.65
N SER A 606 42.29 -42.27 -28.35
CA SER A 606 42.63 -43.57 -27.77
C SER A 606 41.61 -44.64 -28.14
N ALA A 607 40.29 -44.32 -28.08
CA ALA A 607 39.25 -45.24 -28.51
C ALA A 607 39.32 -45.56 -30.01
N ALA A 608 39.65 -44.55 -30.86
CA ALA A 608 39.88 -44.75 -32.27
C ALA A 608 41.09 -45.69 -32.52
N LYS A 609 42.17 -45.55 -31.73
CA LYS A 609 43.34 -46.44 -31.86
C LYS A 609 43.03 -47.90 -31.48
N VAL A 610 42.15 -48.12 -30.50
CA VAL A 610 41.66 -49.46 -30.15
C VAL A 610 40.94 -50.10 -31.33
N ILE A 611 40.16 -49.37 -32.12
CA ILE A 611 39.45 -49.86 -33.28
C ILE A 611 40.43 -50.17 -34.37
N THR A 612 41.39 -49.27 -34.69
CA THR A 612 42.39 -49.53 -35.72
C THR A 612 43.28 -50.75 -35.40
N THR A 613 43.71 -50.88 -34.13
CA THR A 613 44.49 -52.03 -33.68
C THR A 613 43.69 -53.34 -33.76
N ALA A 614 42.38 -53.29 -33.43
CA ALA A 614 41.52 -54.46 -33.56
C ALA A 614 41.29 -54.87 -35.05
N ASP A 615 41.19 -53.88 -35.94
CA ASP A 615 41.08 -54.09 -37.37
C ASP A 615 42.39 -54.69 -37.96
N ASP A 616 43.55 -54.15 -37.54
CA ASP A 616 44.87 -54.70 -37.88
C ASP A 616 44.98 -56.17 -37.45
N MET A 617 44.56 -56.50 -36.23
CA MET A 617 44.53 -57.87 -35.70
C MET A 617 43.58 -58.80 -36.49
N LEU A 618 42.41 -58.27 -36.92
CA LEU A 618 41.50 -59.01 -37.81
C LEU A 618 42.11 -59.32 -39.17
N SER A 619 42.74 -58.30 -39.71
CA SER A 619 43.44 -58.46 -41.03
C SER A 619 44.54 -59.49 -40.95
N GLU A 620 45.36 -59.51 -39.90
CA GLU A 620 46.38 -60.49 -39.64
C GLU A 620 45.83 -61.91 -39.48
N LEU A 621 44.73 -62.04 -38.71
CA LEU A 621 43.99 -63.28 -38.52
C LEU A 621 43.46 -63.86 -39.85
N LEU A 622 42.98 -63.01 -40.77
CA LEU A 622 42.52 -63.39 -42.08
C LEU A 622 43.71 -63.86 -43.00
N ASN A 623 44.87 -63.20 -42.84
CA ASN A 623 46.07 -63.56 -43.56
C ASN A 623 46.66 -64.91 -43.12
N ILE A 624 46.58 -65.24 -41.83
CA ILE A 624 47.04 -66.52 -41.26
C ILE A 624 46.16 -67.69 -41.76
N LYS A 625 44.91 -67.45 -42.14
CA LYS A 625 43.96 -68.48 -42.60
C LYS A 625 44.08 -68.78 -44.07
N ARG A 626 44.90 -68.06 -44.82
CA ARG A 626 45.29 -68.33 -46.19
C ARG A 626 46.60 -69.20 -46.25
#